data_5687ae701ae00607ede0cc03bbb18714
#
_entry.id   5687ae701ae00607ede0cc03bbb18714
#
_cell.length_a   1.000
_cell.length_b   1.000
_cell.length_c   1.000
_cell.angle_alpha   90.00
_cell.angle_beta   90.00
_cell.angle_gamma   90.00
#
_symmetry.space_group_name_H-M   'P 1'
#
loop_
_entity.id
_entity.type
_entity.pdbx_description
1 polymer ?
#
loop_
_entity_poly.entity_id
_entity_poly.type
_entity_poly.pdbx_seq_one_letter_code
_entity_poly.pdbx_strand_id
1 'polypeptide(L)'
;PQQKLTADAMMPPPGAGAMRRTTEMVVCIGASTGGTEALREVLEALPANSPGIVVVQHMPESFTKAFAKRLNGLCKVDVKEAENGDTVMRGHVLIAPGGLRHTMLERQGARYYVSVREGPQVSRHRPSVDVLFRSAARTAGSNAVGIIMTGMGDDGARGLLEMKEA
;
A
#
# COMPACT_ATOMS: atom_id res chain seq x y z
N PRO A 1 14.91 23.06 10.18
CA PRO A 1 13.77 22.43 9.53
C PRO A 1 14.22 21.18 8.80
N GLN A 2 13.64 20.02 9.14
CA GLN A 2 13.96 18.80 8.45
C GLN A 2 13.43 18.89 7.00
N GLN A 3 14.30 18.60 6.06
CA GLN A 3 13.93 18.58 4.65
C GLN A 3 12.89 17.46 4.41
N LYS A 4 11.80 17.84 3.72
CA LYS A 4 10.79 16.85 3.32
C LYS A 4 11.38 15.90 2.27
N LEU A 5 11.48 14.63 2.62
CA LEU A 5 11.97 13.61 1.71
C LEU A 5 10.84 13.09 0.80
N THR A 6 11.22 12.69 -0.41
CA THR A 6 10.35 12.00 -1.36
C THR A 6 10.63 10.49 -1.35
N ALA A 7 9.87 9.73 -2.12
CA ALA A 7 10.09 8.30 -2.26
C ALA A 7 11.47 7.93 -2.84
N ASP A 8 12.20 8.93 -3.41
CA ASP A 8 13.61 8.73 -3.84
C ASP A 8 14.51 8.27 -2.68
N ALA A 9 14.14 8.58 -1.44
CA ALA A 9 14.87 8.12 -0.26
C ALA A 9 14.82 6.59 -0.07
N MET A 10 13.85 5.91 -0.67
CA MET A 10 13.67 4.46 -0.53
C MET A 10 13.96 3.70 -1.82
N MET A 11 13.69 4.28 -2.97
CA MET A 11 13.87 3.61 -4.26
C MET A 11 13.91 4.61 -5.42
N PRO A 12 14.57 4.27 -6.54
CA PRO A 12 14.58 5.13 -7.72
C PRO A 12 13.17 5.23 -8.34
N PRO A 13 12.93 6.28 -9.18
CA PRO A 13 11.68 6.40 -9.92
C PRO A 13 11.40 5.20 -10.83
N PRO A 14 10.12 4.96 -11.20
CA PRO A 14 9.78 3.90 -12.14
C PRO A 14 10.52 4.10 -13.47
N GLY A 15 11.08 3.02 -14.00
CA GLY A 15 11.69 3.03 -15.33
C GLY A 15 10.64 2.93 -16.43
N ALA A 16 11.02 3.30 -17.67
CA ALA A 16 10.21 3.06 -18.86
C ALA A 16 10.28 1.57 -19.22
N GLY A 17 9.42 0.76 -18.63
CA GLY A 17 9.33 -0.67 -18.90
C GLY A 17 7.89 -1.08 -19.09
N ALA A 18 7.53 -1.54 -20.30
CA ALA A 18 6.21 -2.09 -20.54
C ALA A 18 6.10 -3.44 -19.84
N MET A 19 5.42 -3.49 -18.71
CA MET A 19 4.98 -4.76 -18.14
C MET A 19 3.77 -5.26 -18.92
N ARG A 20 3.80 -6.52 -19.30
CA ARG A 20 2.64 -7.16 -19.91
C ARG A 20 1.51 -7.25 -18.89
N ARG A 21 0.32 -6.85 -19.31
CA ARG A 21 -0.87 -6.99 -18.51
C ARG A 21 -1.11 -8.47 -18.20
N THR A 22 -1.24 -8.79 -16.92
CA THR A 22 -1.59 -10.14 -16.45
C THR A 22 -3.04 -10.15 -15.97
N THR A 23 -3.58 -11.34 -15.73
CA THR A 23 -4.93 -11.49 -15.16
C THR A 23 -4.97 -11.16 -13.67
N GLU A 24 -3.81 -11.14 -13.01
CA GLU A 24 -3.72 -10.84 -11.58
C GLU A 24 -3.49 -9.36 -11.36
N MET A 25 -4.45 -8.71 -10.72
CA MET A 25 -4.41 -7.31 -10.35
C MET A 25 -4.06 -7.17 -8.88
N VAL A 26 -3.33 -6.11 -8.56
CA VAL A 26 -3.03 -5.70 -7.17
C VAL A 26 -3.60 -4.32 -6.94
N VAL A 27 -4.30 -4.14 -5.83
CA VAL A 27 -4.85 -2.85 -5.42
C VAL A 27 -4.02 -2.29 -4.27
N CYS A 28 -3.56 -1.05 -4.41
CA CYS A 28 -2.84 -0.33 -3.38
C CYS A 28 -3.68 0.84 -2.91
N ILE A 29 -3.93 0.93 -1.61
CA ILE A 29 -4.79 1.94 -1.02
C ILE A 29 -3.98 2.78 -0.03
N GLY A 30 -4.08 4.10 -0.15
CA GLY A 30 -3.55 5.05 0.83
C GLY A 30 -4.67 5.76 1.57
N ALA A 31 -4.56 5.85 2.89
CA ALA A 31 -5.53 6.53 3.73
C ALA A 31 -4.86 7.30 4.86
N SER A 32 -5.41 8.44 5.21
CA SER A 32 -4.96 9.24 6.35
C SER A 32 -5.66 8.83 7.65
N THR A 33 -5.27 9.46 8.75
CA THR A 33 -5.82 9.20 10.07
C THR A 33 -7.34 9.37 10.16
N GLY A 34 -7.92 10.26 9.34
CA GLY A 34 -9.39 10.44 9.25
C GLY A 34 -10.08 9.44 8.33
N GLY A 35 -9.34 8.59 7.62
CA GLY A 35 -9.88 7.69 6.61
C GLY A 35 -10.25 6.29 7.09
N THR A 36 -10.13 5.99 8.39
CA THR A 36 -10.37 4.64 8.92
C THR A 36 -11.78 4.12 8.67
N GLU A 37 -12.79 4.96 8.83
CA GLU A 37 -14.18 4.57 8.59
C GLU A 37 -14.47 4.38 7.10
N ALA A 38 -13.95 5.26 6.23
CA ALA A 38 -14.09 5.11 4.79
C ALA A 38 -13.42 3.83 4.29
N LEU A 39 -12.23 3.53 4.79
CA LEU A 39 -11.51 2.29 4.48
C LEU A 39 -12.30 1.07 4.93
N ARG A 40 -12.84 1.10 6.14
CA ARG A 40 -13.68 0.02 6.67
C ARG A 40 -14.89 -0.25 5.77
N GLU A 41 -15.62 0.80 5.39
CA GLU A 41 -16.79 0.68 4.51
C GLU A 41 -16.45 0.03 3.17
N VAL A 42 -15.34 0.46 2.57
CA VAL A 42 -14.86 -0.13 1.30
C VAL A 42 -14.53 -1.60 1.47
N LEU A 43 -13.74 -1.95 2.48
CA LEU A 43 -13.28 -3.33 2.70
C LEU A 43 -14.44 -4.26 3.08
N GLU A 44 -15.39 -3.79 3.88
CA GLU A 44 -16.60 -4.58 4.24
C GLU A 44 -17.46 -4.91 3.02
N ALA A 45 -17.49 -4.04 2.03
CA ALA A 45 -18.29 -4.24 0.82
C ALA A 45 -17.65 -5.20 -0.19
N LEU A 46 -16.36 -5.55 -0.01
CA LEU A 46 -15.65 -6.38 -0.97
C LEU A 46 -16.03 -7.86 -0.85
N PRO A 47 -16.25 -8.55 -2.01
CA PRO A 47 -16.45 -10.00 -1.99
C PRO A 47 -15.17 -10.75 -1.60
N ALA A 48 -15.32 -11.98 -1.11
CA ALA A 48 -14.21 -12.79 -0.63
C ALA A 48 -13.14 -13.10 -1.68
N ASN A 49 -13.45 -12.97 -2.96
CA ASN A 49 -12.55 -13.23 -4.08
C ASN A 49 -11.98 -11.96 -4.71
N SER A 50 -12.03 -10.83 -4.02
CA SER A 50 -11.45 -9.57 -4.51
C SER A 50 -9.95 -9.70 -4.77
N PRO A 51 -9.39 -8.90 -5.69
CA PRO A 51 -7.93 -8.86 -5.88
C PRO A 51 -7.19 -8.63 -4.57
N GLY A 52 -5.93 -9.05 -4.50
CA GLY A 52 -5.06 -8.78 -3.35
C GLY A 52 -4.89 -7.27 -3.15
N ILE A 53 -4.90 -6.84 -1.90
CA ILE A 53 -4.88 -5.42 -1.53
C ILE A 53 -3.77 -5.16 -0.52
N VAL A 54 -3.02 -4.09 -0.72
CA VAL A 54 -2.06 -3.56 0.24
C VAL A 54 -2.49 -2.16 0.63
N VAL A 55 -2.59 -1.91 1.93
CA VAL A 55 -3.07 -0.63 2.48
C VAL A 55 -1.99 0.04 3.31
N VAL A 56 -1.72 1.30 3.03
CA VAL A 56 -1.00 2.19 3.95
C VAL A 56 -2.02 3.14 4.58
N GLN A 57 -2.24 2.97 5.87
CA GLN A 57 -3.02 3.86 6.71
C GLN A 57 -2.07 4.62 7.61
N HIS A 58 -2.14 5.96 7.61
CA HIS A 58 -1.32 6.76 8.53
C HIS A 58 -1.77 6.52 9.97
N MET A 59 -1.07 5.63 10.66
CA MET A 59 -1.35 5.25 12.05
C MET A 59 -0.04 5.05 12.82
N PRO A 60 -0.04 5.31 14.14
CA PRO A 60 1.09 4.95 14.99
C PRO A 60 1.33 3.44 15.07
N GLU A 61 2.56 3.06 15.42
CA GLU A 61 3.03 1.67 15.46
C GLU A 61 2.10 0.70 16.18
N SER A 62 1.62 1.07 17.35
CA SER A 62 0.82 0.17 18.19
C SER A 62 -0.64 -0.01 17.74
N PHE A 63 -1.08 0.75 16.74
CA PHE A 63 -2.50 0.75 16.34
C PHE A 63 -2.81 -0.11 15.11
N THR A 64 -1.85 -0.34 14.23
CA THR A 64 -2.11 -1.03 12.97
C THR A 64 -2.45 -2.51 13.14
N LYS A 65 -1.88 -3.17 14.12
CA LYS A 65 -2.19 -4.58 14.41
C LYS A 65 -3.62 -4.77 14.90
N ALA A 66 -4.06 -3.95 15.85
CA ALA A 66 -5.43 -3.98 16.36
C ALA A 66 -6.44 -3.59 15.28
N PHE A 67 -6.10 -2.61 14.46
CA PHE A 67 -6.92 -2.18 13.32
C PHE A 67 -7.13 -3.30 12.30
N ALA A 68 -6.06 -3.99 11.91
CA ALA A 68 -6.14 -5.14 11.01
C ALA A 68 -6.99 -6.27 11.59
N LYS A 69 -6.81 -6.58 12.86
CA LYS A 69 -7.59 -7.60 13.56
C LYS A 69 -9.09 -7.26 13.59
N ARG A 70 -9.41 -6.00 13.86
CA ARG A 70 -10.80 -5.53 13.84
C ARG A 70 -11.42 -5.68 12.45
N LEU A 71 -10.72 -5.24 11.40
CA LEU A 71 -11.19 -5.37 10.03
C LEU A 71 -11.37 -6.84 9.63
N ASN A 72 -10.47 -7.71 10.06
CA ASN A 72 -10.59 -9.15 9.77
C ASN A 72 -11.89 -9.75 10.32
N GLY A 73 -12.35 -9.26 11.45
CA GLY A 73 -13.62 -9.69 12.03
C GLY A 73 -14.88 -9.13 11.34
N LEU A 74 -14.73 -8.11 10.52
CA LEU A 74 -15.85 -7.39 9.89
C LEU A 74 -15.97 -7.65 8.39
N CYS A 75 -14.91 -8.09 7.74
CA CYS A 75 -14.84 -8.21 6.28
C CYS A 75 -14.94 -9.67 5.84
N LYS A 76 -15.40 -9.87 4.59
CA LYS A 76 -15.37 -11.20 3.94
C LYS A 76 -13.98 -11.59 3.49
N VAL A 77 -13.15 -10.59 3.16
CA VAL A 77 -11.72 -10.78 2.86
C VAL A 77 -10.95 -11.01 4.16
N ASP A 78 -9.84 -11.74 4.07
CA ASP A 78 -8.92 -11.90 5.20
C ASP A 78 -8.05 -10.65 5.32
N VAL A 79 -7.96 -10.08 6.52
CA VAL A 79 -7.18 -8.87 6.78
C VAL A 79 -6.13 -9.16 7.85
N LYS A 80 -4.89 -8.77 7.61
CA LYS A 80 -3.83 -8.88 8.60
C LYS A 80 -2.85 -7.70 8.50
N GLU A 81 -2.14 -7.42 9.59
CA GLU A 81 -0.99 -6.53 9.53
C GLU A 81 0.13 -7.22 8.74
N ALA A 82 0.71 -6.51 7.78
CA ALA A 82 1.74 -7.06 6.90
C ALA A 82 3.03 -7.39 7.67
N GLU A 83 3.62 -8.51 7.32
CA GLU A 83 4.96 -8.90 7.73
C GLU A 83 5.84 -8.98 6.49
N ASN A 84 7.15 -8.75 6.68
CA ASN A 84 8.09 -8.84 5.57
C ASN A 84 8.04 -10.20 4.88
N GLY A 85 7.84 -10.21 3.57
CA GLY A 85 7.74 -11.43 2.77
C GLY A 85 6.33 -11.96 2.58
N ASP A 86 5.31 -11.34 3.17
CA ASP A 86 3.93 -11.77 3.00
C ASP A 86 3.50 -11.72 1.52
N THR A 87 2.88 -12.78 1.04
CA THR A 87 2.35 -12.85 -0.32
C THR A 87 1.05 -12.04 -0.44
N VAL A 88 0.95 -11.28 -1.54
CA VAL A 88 -0.28 -10.57 -1.89
C VAL A 88 -1.15 -11.53 -2.69
N MET A 89 -2.26 -11.94 -2.13
CA MET A 89 -3.14 -12.94 -2.72
C MET A 89 -4.57 -12.43 -2.84
N ARG A 90 -5.29 -12.97 -3.82
CA ARG A 90 -6.72 -12.73 -3.98
C ARG A 90 -7.47 -13.06 -2.68
N GLY A 91 -8.37 -12.19 -2.27
CA GLY A 91 -9.14 -12.35 -1.04
C GLY A 91 -8.41 -11.94 0.25
N HIS A 92 -7.19 -11.39 0.14
CA HIS A 92 -6.37 -10.97 1.27
C HIS A 92 -6.04 -9.48 1.22
N VAL A 93 -6.06 -8.85 2.38
CA VAL A 93 -5.70 -7.44 2.58
C VAL A 93 -4.55 -7.39 3.59
N LEU A 94 -3.48 -6.73 3.20
CA LEU A 94 -2.32 -6.49 4.06
C LEU A 94 -2.30 -5.02 4.48
N ILE A 95 -2.31 -4.79 5.78
CA ILE A 95 -2.22 -3.45 6.37
C ILE A 95 -0.77 -3.18 6.75
N ALA A 96 -0.18 -2.14 6.17
CA ALA A 96 1.20 -1.78 6.48
C ALA A 96 1.36 -1.46 7.97
N PRO A 97 2.38 -2.03 8.66
CA PRO A 97 2.62 -1.70 10.06
C PRO A 97 3.04 -0.24 10.21
N GLY A 98 2.48 0.44 11.21
CA GLY A 98 2.85 1.81 11.56
C GLY A 98 4.21 1.86 12.24
N GLY A 99 4.83 3.03 12.28
CA GLY A 99 6.02 3.29 13.08
C GLY A 99 7.30 3.54 12.29
N LEU A 100 8.24 2.59 12.26
CA LEU A 100 9.60 2.81 11.77
C LEU A 100 9.84 2.31 10.34
N ARG A 101 8.83 1.72 9.70
CA ARG A 101 9.01 0.98 8.46
C ARG A 101 8.08 1.46 7.35
N HIS A 102 8.53 1.24 6.12
CA HIS A 102 7.73 1.37 4.92
C HIS A 102 7.37 0.00 4.37
N THR A 103 6.21 -0.10 3.75
CA THR A 103 5.76 -1.31 3.06
C THR A 103 5.81 -1.07 1.56
N MET A 104 6.47 -1.98 0.85
CA MET A 104 6.68 -1.88 -0.59
C MET A 104 6.18 -3.14 -1.27
N LEU A 105 5.61 -2.98 -2.46
CA LEU A 105 5.25 -4.10 -3.31
C LEU A 105 6.49 -4.62 -4.03
N GLU A 106 6.67 -5.93 -4.02
CA GLU A 106 7.73 -6.64 -4.70
C GLU A 106 7.13 -7.72 -5.60
N ARG A 107 7.92 -8.21 -6.54
CA ARG A 107 7.50 -9.28 -7.44
C ARG A 107 8.58 -10.33 -7.59
N GLN A 108 8.17 -11.60 -7.58
CA GLN A 108 9.01 -12.74 -7.92
C GLN A 108 8.23 -13.62 -8.89
N GLY A 109 8.64 -13.63 -10.17
CA GLY A 109 7.89 -14.29 -11.21
C GLY A 109 6.51 -13.66 -11.40
N ALA A 110 5.45 -14.46 -11.31
CA ALA A 110 4.06 -14.01 -11.39
C ALA A 110 3.46 -13.64 -10.02
N ARG A 111 4.24 -13.81 -8.94
CA ARG A 111 3.77 -13.56 -7.57
C ARG A 111 4.15 -12.20 -7.08
N TYR A 112 3.22 -11.55 -6.39
CA TYR A 112 3.49 -10.33 -5.64
C TYR A 112 3.62 -10.64 -4.16
N TYR A 113 4.53 -9.94 -3.49
CA TYR A 113 4.71 -10.00 -2.05
C TYR A 113 5.07 -8.61 -1.55
N VAL A 114 5.11 -8.42 -0.24
CA VAL A 114 5.50 -7.15 0.35
C VAL A 114 6.84 -7.27 1.06
N SER A 115 7.65 -6.21 0.95
CA SER A 115 8.78 -6.00 1.83
C SER A 115 8.42 -4.91 2.84
N VAL A 116 8.82 -5.13 4.09
CA VAL A 116 8.60 -4.19 5.18
C VAL A 116 9.97 -3.80 5.72
N ARG A 117 10.42 -2.58 5.46
CA ARG A 117 11.79 -2.13 5.71
C ARG A 117 11.84 -0.81 6.47
N GLU A 118 12.84 -0.69 7.34
CA GLU A 118 13.13 0.57 7.99
C GLU A 118 13.56 1.62 6.98
N GLY A 119 13.30 2.88 7.29
CA GLY A 119 13.70 4.00 6.46
C GLY A 119 13.26 5.33 7.07
N PRO A 120 13.70 6.45 6.46
CA PRO A 120 13.29 7.77 6.92
C PRO A 120 11.83 8.04 6.60
N GLN A 121 11.25 9.07 7.24
CA GLN A 121 9.94 9.56 6.83
C GLN A 121 9.99 10.06 5.39
N VAL A 122 9.00 9.68 4.60
CA VAL A 122 8.81 10.11 3.22
C VAL A 122 7.49 10.86 3.13
N SER A 123 7.50 12.02 2.47
CA SER A 123 6.34 12.93 2.45
C SER A 123 5.79 13.19 3.86
N ARG A 124 6.70 13.27 4.84
CA ARG A 124 6.44 13.46 6.29
C ARG A 124 5.71 12.32 6.97
N HIS A 125 5.63 11.15 6.35
CA HIS A 125 4.93 9.98 6.89
C HIS A 125 5.79 8.71 6.85
N ARG A 126 5.51 7.84 7.80
CA ARG A 126 6.08 6.49 7.87
C ARG A 126 5.09 5.59 8.62
N PRO A 127 4.43 4.64 7.93
CA PRO A 127 4.60 4.31 6.52
C PRO A 127 4.10 5.44 5.59
N SER A 128 4.69 5.52 4.40
CA SER A 128 4.30 6.49 3.38
C SER A 128 3.55 5.82 2.24
N VAL A 129 2.47 6.47 1.80
CA VAL A 129 1.68 6.04 0.63
C VAL A 129 2.50 6.18 -0.65
N ASP A 130 3.29 7.26 -0.78
CA ASP A 130 4.16 7.44 -1.94
C ASP A 130 5.17 6.30 -2.12
N VAL A 131 5.70 5.76 -1.03
CA VAL A 131 6.63 4.62 -1.07
C VAL A 131 5.92 3.38 -1.60
N LEU A 132 4.73 3.06 -1.09
CA LEU A 132 3.95 1.92 -1.58
C LEU A 132 3.58 2.10 -3.06
N PHE A 133 3.06 3.25 -3.43
CA PHE A 133 2.60 3.51 -4.80
C PHE A 133 3.74 3.48 -5.80
N ARG A 134 4.90 4.06 -5.47
CA ARG A 134 6.08 3.97 -6.34
C ARG A 134 6.53 2.52 -6.53
N SER A 135 6.54 1.75 -5.47
CA SER A 135 6.88 0.33 -5.56
C SER A 135 5.90 -0.43 -6.47
N ALA A 136 4.62 -0.12 -6.39
CA ALA A 136 3.59 -0.71 -7.25
C ALA A 136 3.79 -0.31 -8.71
N ALA A 137 4.09 0.96 -8.99
CA ALA A 137 4.37 1.44 -10.35
C ALA A 137 5.58 0.72 -10.96
N ARG A 138 6.64 0.52 -10.18
CA ARG A 138 7.85 -0.16 -10.65
C ARG A 138 7.67 -1.66 -10.85
N THR A 139 6.89 -2.28 -9.98
CA THR A 139 6.81 -3.74 -9.85
C THR A 139 5.63 -4.33 -10.62
N ALA A 140 4.50 -3.68 -10.60
CA ALA A 140 3.25 -4.19 -11.20
C ALA A 140 2.81 -3.38 -12.43
N GLY A 141 3.25 -2.13 -12.58
CA GLY A 141 2.90 -1.30 -13.73
C GLY A 141 1.38 -1.25 -13.94
N SER A 142 0.93 -1.61 -15.14
CA SER A 142 -0.49 -1.60 -15.51
C SER A 142 -1.34 -2.65 -14.78
N ASN A 143 -0.73 -3.55 -14.02
CA ASN A 143 -1.45 -4.54 -13.21
C ASN A 143 -1.82 -4.03 -11.81
N ALA A 144 -1.42 -2.81 -11.47
CA ALA A 144 -1.74 -2.19 -10.19
C ALA A 144 -2.80 -1.12 -10.34
N VAL A 145 -3.68 -1.05 -9.35
CA VAL A 145 -4.66 0.03 -9.18
C VAL A 145 -4.33 0.77 -7.90
N GLY A 146 -4.18 2.09 -8.00
CA GLY A 146 -3.95 2.96 -6.85
C GLY A 146 -5.22 3.70 -6.45
N ILE A 147 -5.51 3.74 -5.15
CA ILE A 147 -6.64 4.46 -4.59
C ILE A 147 -6.15 5.32 -3.44
N ILE A 148 -6.47 6.60 -3.47
CA ILE A 148 -6.26 7.50 -2.34
C ILE A 148 -7.60 7.82 -1.70
N MET A 149 -7.71 7.61 -0.40
CA MET A 149 -8.85 8.05 0.38
C MET A 149 -8.60 9.45 0.96
N THR A 150 -9.65 10.17 1.27
CA THR A 150 -9.63 11.59 1.59
C THR A 150 -8.72 12.00 2.75
N GLY A 151 -8.28 13.25 2.75
CA GLY A 151 -7.61 13.90 3.88
C GLY A 151 -6.10 13.68 3.98
N MET A 152 -5.45 13.30 2.91
CA MET A 152 -4.05 12.84 2.91
C MET A 152 -2.97 13.92 2.89
N GLY A 153 -3.30 15.17 2.76
CA GLY A 153 -2.27 16.13 2.37
C GLY A 153 -1.71 15.76 1.00
N ASP A 154 -0.39 15.66 0.86
CA ASP A 154 0.25 15.34 -0.43
C ASP A 154 0.92 13.95 -0.49
N ASP A 155 0.95 13.19 0.62
CA ASP A 155 1.49 11.83 0.57
C ASP A 155 0.57 10.93 -0.27
N GLY A 156 1.13 10.35 -1.31
CA GLY A 156 0.41 9.51 -2.27
C GLY A 156 0.10 10.21 -3.60
N ALA A 157 0.08 11.54 -3.66
CA ALA A 157 -0.25 12.27 -4.87
C ALA A 157 0.76 11.99 -5.99
N ARG A 158 2.05 12.08 -5.69
CA ARG A 158 3.13 11.82 -6.65
C ARG A 158 3.19 10.34 -7.03
N GLY A 159 3.05 9.45 -6.05
CA GLY A 159 3.04 8.01 -6.28
C GLY A 159 1.85 7.56 -7.15
N LEU A 160 0.68 8.16 -6.95
CA LEU A 160 -0.48 7.86 -7.77
C LEU A 160 -0.27 8.28 -9.22
N LEU A 161 0.35 9.44 -9.45
CA LEU A 161 0.72 9.88 -10.80
C LEU A 161 1.70 8.90 -11.45
N GLU A 162 2.70 8.45 -10.72
CA GLU A 162 3.67 7.45 -11.21
C GLU A 162 2.98 6.13 -11.59
N MET A 163 2.01 5.68 -10.80
CA MET A 163 1.20 4.50 -11.11
C MET A 163 0.37 4.70 -12.39
N LYS A 164 -0.22 5.89 -12.57
CA LYS A 164 -0.99 6.23 -13.77
C LYS A 164 -0.15 6.19 -15.03
N GLU A 165 1.11 6.61 -14.94
CA GLU A 165 2.04 6.67 -16.07
C GLU A 165 2.73 5.33 -16.36
N ALA A 166 2.63 4.38 -15.46
CA ALA A 166 3.30 3.08 -15.56
C ALA A 166 2.57 2.04 -16.44
#